data_0d9ec95f2a84970a9dff7545236a5943
#
_entry.id   0d9ec95f2a84970a9dff7545236a5943
#
_cell.length_a   1.000
_cell.length_b   1.000
_cell.length_c   1.000
_cell.angle_alpha   90.00
_cell.angle_beta   90.00
_cell.angle_gamma   90.00
#
_symmetry.space_group_name_H-M   'P 1'
#
loop_
_entity.id
_entity.type
_entity.pdbx_description
1 polymer ?
#
loop_
_entity_poly.entity_id
_entity_poly.type
_entity_poly.pdbx_seq_one_letter_code
_entity_poly.pdbx_strand_id
1 'polypeptide(L)'
;MQRMRKICVAGLFLVVLGLGGCAEIADGNGKAGSSVSEDERFEAYTREVFCSEVSANAVSLHYTLKYPQEYGIESAPAVYGTVVTDEQAVKAGVENMEKALITFEKNKLSVENQITYDVLQSYLDSAERSAEYLWYDEPLGTVSGVQTQLPVVLSEYRFYEKEDADTYLDLMRSTGTYFDEVIAFERGKSEKGLFMSAFLLFYF
;
A
#
# COMPACT_ATOMS: atom_id res chain seq x y z
N MET A 1 15.80 -7.50 -28.45
CA MET A 1 14.54 -6.72 -28.36
C MET A 1 13.54 -7.53 -27.55
N GLN A 2 13.59 -7.44 -26.23
CA GLN A 2 12.60 -8.08 -25.35
C GLN A 2 11.67 -6.98 -24.84
N ARG A 3 10.41 -7.05 -25.28
CA ARG A 3 9.34 -6.19 -24.74
C ARG A 3 8.99 -6.72 -23.35
N MET A 4 9.41 -5.99 -22.33
CA MET A 4 8.89 -6.19 -20.97
C MET A 4 7.39 -5.89 -20.97
N ARG A 5 6.59 -6.92 -20.80
CA ARG A 5 5.17 -6.79 -20.47
C ARG A 5 5.08 -6.29 -19.03
N LYS A 6 4.70 -5.03 -18.87
CA LYS A 6 4.32 -4.47 -17.58
C LYS A 6 3.01 -5.14 -17.16
N ILE A 7 3.09 -6.08 -16.24
CA ILE A 7 1.92 -6.58 -15.52
C ILE A 7 1.63 -5.53 -14.46
N CYS A 8 0.64 -4.68 -14.71
CA CYS A 8 0.07 -3.83 -13.67
C CYS A 8 -0.73 -4.72 -12.71
N VAL A 9 -0.11 -5.09 -11.61
CA VAL A 9 -0.85 -5.59 -10.45
C VAL A 9 -1.48 -4.36 -9.79
N ALA A 10 -2.67 -4.01 -10.24
CA ALA A 10 -3.49 -2.99 -9.59
C ALA A 10 -4.21 -3.65 -8.40
N GLY A 11 -3.44 -3.98 -7.39
CA GLY A 11 -3.98 -4.27 -6.07
C GLY A 11 -4.05 -2.95 -5.30
N LEU A 12 -5.26 -2.42 -5.11
CA LEU A 12 -5.49 -1.25 -4.28
C LEU A 12 -5.29 -1.65 -2.82
N PHE A 13 -4.03 -1.65 -2.35
CA PHE A 13 -3.72 -1.82 -0.94
C PHE A 13 -3.85 -0.47 -0.25
N LEU A 14 -5.00 -0.23 0.36
CA LEU A 14 -5.20 0.90 1.26
C LEU A 14 -4.67 0.49 2.64
N VAL A 15 -3.41 0.82 2.91
CA VAL A 15 -2.84 0.69 4.25
C VAL A 15 -3.33 1.86 5.09
N VAL A 16 -4.10 1.57 6.11
CA VAL A 16 -4.47 2.55 7.14
C VAL A 16 -3.22 2.81 7.98
N LEU A 17 -2.50 3.87 7.63
CA LEU A 17 -1.36 4.35 8.42
C LEU A 17 -1.87 4.96 9.73
N GLY A 18 -1.67 4.25 10.81
CA GLY A 18 -1.73 4.83 12.14
C GLY A 18 -0.51 5.73 12.35
N LEU A 19 -0.60 6.99 11.90
CA LEU A 19 0.39 8.02 12.23
C LEU A 19 0.23 8.41 13.71
N GLY A 20 0.72 7.56 14.61
CA GLY A 20 0.93 7.87 16.02
C GLY A 20 2.43 7.98 16.30
N GLY A 21 3.01 9.15 16.07
CA GLY A 21 4.39 9.39 16.42
C GLY A 21 4.83 10.81 16.06
N CYS A 22 4.38 11.80 16.85
CA CYS A 22 5.11 13.06 16.93
C CYS A 22 6.47 12.78 17.54
N ALA A 23 7.51 12.65 16.72
CA ALA A 23 8.88 12.82 17.19
C ALA A 23 9.09 14.31 17.43
N GLU A 24 9.09 14.72 18.71
CA GLU A 24 9.61 15.99 19.14
C GLU A 24 11.07 16.09 18.68
N ILE A 25 11.33 16.97 17.73
CA ILE A 25 12.70 17.36 17.39
C ILE A 25 13.21 18.17 18.56
N ALA A 26 14.06 17.57 19.38
CA ALA A 26 14.72 18.23 20.50
C ALA A 26 15.59 19.38 19.96
N ASP A 27 15.24 20.57 20.40
CA ASP A 27 15.98 21.81 20.22
C ASP A 27 17.37 21.69 20.87
N GLY A 28 18.42 21.77 20.07
CA GLY A 28 19.81 21.60 20.49
C GLY A 28 20.79 22.43 19.69
N ASN A 29 20.86 23.71 20.01
CA ASN A 29 22.04 24.57 19.88
C ASN A 29 22.48 25.08 18.50
N GLY A 30 22.18 26.33 18.30
CA GLY A 30 22.74 27.42 17.48
C GLY A 30 23.84 27.12 16.44
N LYS A 31 23.40 27.05 15.17
CA LYS A 31 24.09 27.62 13.99
C LYS A 31 23.05 28.07 13.02
N ALA A 32 23.27 29.23 12.36
CA ALA A 32 22.33 29.82 11.41
C ALA A 32 21.79 28.76 10.44
N GLY A 33 20.54 28.36 10.63
CA GLY A 33 19.91 27.30 9.87
C GLY A 33 19.64 27.80 8.46
N SER A 34 20.13 27.10 7.45
CA SER A 34 19.48 27.11 6.15
C SER A 34 18.07 26.55 6.37
N SER A 35 17.04 27.36 6.18
CA SER A 35 15.66 26.87 6.22
C SER A 35 15.53 25.79 5.16
N VAL A 36 15.12 24.58 5.58
CA VAL A 36 14.80 23.48 4.67
C VAL A 36 13.80 24.01 3.63
N SER A 37 14.09 23.83 2.36
CA SER A 37 13.23 24.32 1.28
C SER A 37 11.89 23.56 1.27
N GLU A 38 10.88 24.13 0.63
CA GLU A 38 9.59 23.46 0.49
C GLU A 38 9.71 22.16 -0.33
N ASP A 39 10.58 22.14 -1.33
CA ASP A 39 10.91 20.93 -2.10
C ASP A 39 11.52 19.84 -1.23
N GLU A 40 12.53 20.16 -0.42
CA GLU A 40 13.15 19.17 0.46
C GLU A 40 12.18 18.59 1.50
N ARG A 41 11.25 19.43 2.01
CA ARG A 41 10.19 18.95 2.90
C ARG A 41 9.22 18.02 2.19
N PHE A 42 8.83 18.37 0.96
CA PHE A 42 7.90 17.59 0.16
C PHE A 42 8.53 16.25 -0.30
N GLU A 43 9.80 16.27 -0.72
CA GLU A 43 10.54 15.06 -1.06
C GLU A 43 10.71 14.12 0.14
N ALA A 44 10.96 14.66 1.33
CA ALA A 44 11.00 13.86 2.55
C ALA A 44 9.64 13.21 2.84
N TYR A 45 8.56 13.95 2.71
CA TYR A 45 7.19 13.44 2.88
C TYR A 45 6.87 12.34 1.87
N THR A 46 7.10 12.57 0.58
CA THR A 46 6.81 11.57 -0.47
C THR A 46 7.67 10.31 -0.32
N ARG A 47 8.92 10.46 0.15
CA ARG A 47 9.79 9.34 0.49
C ARG A 47 9.24 8.54 1.67
N GLU A 48 8.74 9.20 2.71
CA GLU A 48 8.14 8.55 3.88
C GLU A 48 6.89 7.76 3.48
N VAL A 49 5.99 8.37 2.70
CA VAL A 49 4.81 7.70 2.14
C VAL A 49 5.22 6.47 1.34
N PHE A 50 6.18 6.60 0.42
CA PHE A 50 6.67 5.49 -0.38
C PHE A 50 7.25 4.37 0.49
N CYS A 51 8.13 4.69 1.44
CA CYS A 51 8.73 3.69 2.32
C CYS A 51 7.68 2.94 3.14
N SER A 52 6.68 3.66 3.66
CA SER A 52 5.60 3.09 4.44
C SER A 52 4.75 2.12 3.61
N GLU A 53 4.35 2.51 2.40
CA GLU A 53 3.59 1.65 1.49
C GLU A 53 4.35 0.39 1.09
N VAL A 54 5.62 0.54 0.72
CA VAL A 54 6.44 -0.59 0.26
C VAL A 54 6.76 -1.55 1.40
N SER A 55 6.96 -1.05 2.62
CA SER A 55 7.26 -1.89 3.79
C SER A 55 6.02 -2.42 4.52
N ALA A 56 4.82 -2.14 4.02
CA ALA A 56 3.57 -2.61 4.63
C ALA A 56 3.46 -4.14 4.70
N ASN A 57 4.06 -4.85 3.75
CA ASN A 57 4.15 -6.30 3.75
C ASN A 57 5.36 -6.79 2.94
N ALA A 58 5.79 -8.03 3.22
CA ALA A 58 6.97 -8.61 2.60
C ALA A 58 6.82 -8.81 1.08
N VAL A 59 5.62 -9.07 0.57
CA VAL A 59 5.38 -9.22 -0.87
C VAL A 59 5.60 -7.89 -1.58
N SER A 60 4.99 -6.81 -1.07
CA SER A 60 5.18 -5.46 -1.61
C SER A 60 6.66 -5.07 -1.62
N LEU A 61 7.36 -5.28 -0.50
CA LEU A 61 8.78 -4.96 -0.38
C LEU A 61 9.62 -5.75 -1.39
N HIS A 62 9.45 -7.06 -1.44
CA HIS A 62 10.24 -7.97 -2.27
C HIS A 62 10.12 -7.68 -3.78
N TYR A 63 8.91 -7.34 -4.24
CA TYR A 63 8.66 -7.09 -5.66
C TYR A 63 8.91 -5.64 -6.09
N THR A 64 9.00 -4.69 -5.13
CA THR A 64 9.21 -3.28 -5.43
C THR A 64 10.67 -2.86 -5.33
N LEU A 65 11.38 -3.29 -4.28
CA LEU A 65 12.75 -2.86 -4.01
C LEU A 65 13.72 -4.03 -4.01
N LYS A 66 14.78 -3.88 -4.81
CA LYS A 66 15.90 -4.83 -4.80
C LYS A 66 16.83 -4.61 -3.60
N TYR A 67 17.00 -3.36 -3.19
CA TYR A 67 17.90 -2.94 -2.12
C TYR A 67 17.16 -2.06 -1.11
N PRO A 68 16.27 -2.64 -0.28
CA PRO A 68 15.45 -1.87 0.66
C PRO A 68 16.29 -1.09 1.69
N GLN A 69 17.50 -1.56 2.02
CA GLN A 69 18.42 -0.91 2.95
C GLN A 69 18.86 0.48 2.47
N GLU A 70 18.90 0.74 1.16
CA GLU A 70 19.19 2.07 0.59
C GLU A 70 18.10 3.10 0.92
N TYR A 71 16.91 2.60 1.26
CA TYR A 71 15.77 3.41 1.69
C TYR A 71 15.61 3.44 3.21
N GLY A 72 16.49 2.76 3.96
CA GLY A 72 16.38 2.62 5.42
C GLY A 72 15.34 1.59 5.86
N ILE A 73 14.90 0.71 4.96
CA ILE A 73 13.95 -0.36 5.27
C ILE A 73 14.73 -1.63 5.58
N GLU A 74 14.61 -2.13 6.81
CA GLU A 74 15.31 -3.33 7.25
C GLU A 74 14.49 -4.60 6.95
N SER A 75 13.17 -4.55 7.16
CA SER A 75 12.26 -5.68 6.95
C SER A 75 10.81 -5.20 6.79
N ALA A 76 9.95 -6.11 6.37
CA ALA A 76 8.50 -5.93 6.34
C ALA A 76 7.80 -7.15 6.94
N PRO A 77 6.57 -7.01 7.48
CA PRO A 77 5.81 -8.15 7.98
C PRO A 77 5.61 -9.23 6.91
N ALA A 78 5.85 -10.50 7.26
CA ALA A 78 5.69 -11.63 6.35
C ALA A 78 4.21 -12.01 6.19
N VAL A 79 3.44 -11.09 5.60
CA VAL A 79 2.00 -11.21 5.30
C VAL A 79 1.73 -10.76 3.86
N TYR A 80 0.54 -11.08 3.33
CA TYR A 80 0.12 -10.69 1.98
C TYR A 80 -0.55 -9.31 1.91
N GLY A 81 -0.64 -8.60 3.01
CA GLY A 81 -1.39 -7.38 3.22
C GLY A 81 -2.57 -7.64 4.15
N THR A 82 -3.53 -6.72 4.18
CA THR A 82 -4.72 -6.78 5.05
C THR A 82 -5.97 -6.60 4.20
N VAL A 83 -6.99 -7.41 4.42
CA VAL A 83 -8.31 -7.23 3.79
C VAL A 83 -9.11 -6.25 4.63
N VAL A 84 -9.31 -5.04 4.11
CA VAL A 84 -10.00 -3.97 4.85
C VAL A 84 -11.50 -4.19 4.80
N THR A 85 -12.18 -4.05 5.95
CA THR A 85 -13.64 -4.18 6.11
C THR A 85 -14.29 -2.96 6.74
N ASP A 86 -13.51 -1.96 7.10
CA ASP A 86 -13.96 -0.74 7.79
C ASP A 86 -13.85 0.48 6.85
N GLU A 87 -14.97 0.89 6.25
CA GLU A 87 -15.07 2.07 5.40
C GLU A 87 -14.66 3.37 6.13
N GLN A 88 -14.94 3.46 7.43
CA GLN A 88 -14.61 4.65 8.21
C GLN A 88 -13.09 4.76 8.41
N ALA A 89 -12.43 3.64 8.65
CA ALA A 89 -10.98 3.60 8.76
C ALA A 89 -10.31 3.98 7.43
N VAL A 90 -10.85 3.53 6.29
CA VAL A 90 -10.39 3.93 4.96
C VAL A 90 -10.51 5.43 4.76
N LYS A 91 -11.70 6.00 5.00
CA LYS A 91 -11.95 7.45 4.87
C LYS A 91 -11.04 8.26 5.78
N ALA A 92 -10.87 7.85 7.03
CA ALA A 92 -9.97 8.52 7.96
C ALA A 92 -8.50 8.49 7.52
N GLY A 93 -8.05 7.39 6.92
CA GLY A 93 -6.71 7.26 6.34
C GLY A 93 -6.50 8.25 5.19
N VAL A 94 -7.42 8.31 4.25
CA VAL A 94 -7.38 9.25 3.11
C VAL A 94 -7.39 10.70 3.61
N GLU A 95 -8.31 11.05 4.50
CA GLU A 95 -8.37 12.39 5.11
C GLU A 95 -7.05 12.82 5.78
N ASN A 96 -6.37 11.89 6.47
CA ASN A 96 -5.11 12.21 7.12
C ASN A 96 -4.00 12.49 6.08
N MET A 97 -3.95 11.73 4.99
CA MET A 97 -3.01 11.99 3.90
C MET A 97 -3.31 13.31 3.18
N GLU A 98 -4.59 13.65 2.95
CA GLU A 98 -4.99 14.95 2.39
C GLU A 98 -4.58 16.09 3.29
N LYS A 99 -4.84 16.00 4.61
CA LYS A 99 -4.42 16.98 5.60
C LYS A 99 -2.91 17.18 5.60
N ALA A 100 -2.12 16.12 5.41
CA ALA A 100 -0.67 16.23 5.27
C ALA A 100 -0.28 16.91 3.96
N LEU A 101 -0.89 16.51 2.83
CA LEU A 101 -0.57 17.04 1.51
C LEU A 101 -0.85 18.55 1.41
N ILE A 102 -1.96 19.04 1.92
CA ILE A 102 -2.32 20.48 1.88
C ILE A 102 -1.44 21.37 2.74
N THR A 103 -0.57 20.81 3.59
CA THR A 103 0.42 21.61 4.33
C THR A 103 1.54 22.14 3.44
N PHE A 104 1.66 21.64 2.22
CA PHE A 104 2.68 22.07 1.26
C PHE A 104 2.14 23.15 0.33
N GLU A 105 2.93 24.20 0.15
CA GLU A 105 2.60 25.28 -0.78
C GLU A 105 3.03 24.91 -2.20
N LYS A 106 2.12 24.30 -2.99
CA LYS A 106 2.39 23.76 -4.32
C LYS A 106 3.14 24.76 -5.24
N ASN A 107 2.82 26.06 -5.18
CA ASN A 107 3.46 27.08 -5.99
C ASN A 107 4.93 27.38 -5.62
N LYS A 108 5.39 26.86 -4.49
CA LYS A 108 6.78 26.94 -4.03
C LYS A 108 7.59 25.69 -4.39
N LEU A 109 6.91 24.64 -4.89
CA LEU A 109 7.54 23.42 -5.32
C LEU A 109 8.16 23.60 -6.71
N SER A 110 9.20 22.82 -7.03
CA SER A 110 9.71 22.67 -8.39
C SER A 110 8.64 22.12 -9.31
N VAL A 111 8.80 22.28 -10.62
CA VAL A 111 7.83 21.78 -11.61
C VAL A 111 7.62 20.27 -11.48
N GLU A 112 8.67 19.52 -11.19
CA GLU A 112 8.63 18.08 -11.00
C GLU A 112 7.81 17.70 -9.75
N ASN A 113 8.06 18.39 -8.65
CA ASN A 113 7.33 18.18 -7.40
C ASN A 113 5.87 18.66 -7.47
N GLN A 114 5.56 19.68 -8.27
CA GLN A 114 4.18 20.08 -8.56
C GLN A 114 3.41 18.97 -9.29
N ILE A 115 4.04 18.27 -10.23
CA ILE A 115 3.43 17.11 -10.91
C ILE A 115 3.17 15.98 -9.92
N THR A 116 4.14 15.69 -9.04
CA THR A 116 3.99 14.68 -7.98
C THR A 116 2.85 15.05 -7.03
N TYR A 117 2.74 16.31 -6.65
CA TYR A 117 1.63 16.83 -5.84
C TYR A 117 0.28 16.57 -6.51
N ASP A 118 0.14 16.91 -7.80
CA ASP A 118 -1.10 16.72 -8.56
C ASP A 118 -1.48 15.24 -8.68
N VAL A 119 -0.50 14.37 -8.88
CA VAL A 119 -0.72 12.93 -8.93
C VAL A 119 -1.22 12.41 -7.58
N LEU A 120 -0.59 12.83 -6.47
CA LEU A 120 -1.02 12.44 -5.12
C LEU A 120 -2.43 12.96 -4.82
N GLN A 121 -2.72 14.21 -5.13
CA GLN A 121 -4.06 14.78 -4.94
C GLN A 121 -5.11 14.01 -5.73
N SER A 122 -4.87 13.75 -7.03
CA SER A 122 -5.80 12.97 -7.86
C SER A 122 -6.00 11.54 -7.35
N TYR A 123 -4.94 10.94 -6.80
CA TYR A 123 -5.01 9.63 -6.16
C TYR A 123 -5.91 9.67 -4.91
N LEU A 124 -5.71 10.64 -4.03
CA LEU A 124 -6.50 10.80 -2.79
C LEU A 124 -7.96 11.09 -3.10
N ASP A 125 -8.25 11.99 -4.04
CA ASP A 125 -9.62 12.27 -4.52
C ASP A 125 -10.33 11.00 -5.04
N SER A 126 -9.57 10.11 -5.68
CA SER A 126 -10.10 8.84 -6.17
C SER A 126 -10.30 7.83 -5.04
N ALA A 127 -9.36 7.78 -4.08
CA ALA A 127 -9.42 6.90 -2.92
C ALA A 127 -10.60 7.28 -2.00
N GLU A 128 -10.85 8.57 -1.79
CA GLU A 128 -12.02 9.06 -1.04
C GLU A 128 -13.33 8.55 -1.65
N ARG A 129 -13.49 8.76 -2.96
CA ARG A 129 -14.68 8.29 -3.68
C ARG A 129 -14.80 6.76 -3.66
N SER A 130 -13.69 6.04 -3.78
CA SER A 130 -13.67 4.59 -3.80
C SER A 130 -14.00 3.97 -2.45
N ALA A 131 -13.75 4.68 -1.34
CA ALA A 131 -14.05 4.18 0.00
C ALA A 131 -15.54 3.83 0.20
N GLU A 132 -16.46 4.53 -0.50
CA GLU A 132 -17.90 4.24 -0.46
C GLU A 132 -18.27 2.93 -1.17
N TYR A 133 -17.37 2.44 -2.03
CA TYR A 133 -17.54 1.22 -2.82
C TYR A 133 -16.70 0.05 -2.32
N LEU A 134 -16.16 0.13 -1.10
CA LEU A 134 -15.31 -0.91 -0.50
C LEU A 134 -15.89 -2.32 -0.65
N TRP A 135 -17.19 -2.47 -0.39
CA TRP A 135 -17.87 -3.76 -0.45
C TRP A 135 -18.19 -4.26 -1.87
N TYR A 136 -17.90 -3.46 -2.90
CA TYR A 136 -17.99 -3.89 -4.30
C TYR A 136 -16.71 -4.52 -4.82
N ASP A 137 -15.65 -4.54 -4.03
CA ASP A 137 -14.42 -5.24 -4.38
C ASP A 137 -14.65 -6.75 -4.52
N GLU A 138 -13.88 -7.39 -5.40
CA GLU A 138 -14.00 -8.81 -5.74
C GLU A 138 -12.67 -9.54 -5.47
N PRO A 139 -12.30 -9.76 -4.19
CA PRO A 139 -11.03 -10.41 -3.85
C PRO A 139 -10.93 -11.83 -4.40
N LEU A 140 -12.05 -12.52 -4.63
CA LEU A 140 -12.13 -13.85 -5.23
C LEU A 140 -12.53 -13.83 -6.72
N GLY A 141 -12.16 -12.80 -7.46
CA GLY A 141 -12.45 -12.71 -8.90
C GLY A 141 -11.86 -13.87 -9.72
N THR A 142 -12.54 -14.27 -10.80
CA THR A 142 -12.19 -15.44 -11.61
C THR A 142 -10.81 -15.35 -12.30
N VAL A 143 -10.35 -14.15 -12.62
CA VAL A 143 -9.09 -13.92 -13.37
C VAL A 143 -7.99 -13.35 -12.47
N SER A 144 -8.33 -12.38 -11.63
CA SER A 144 -7.39 -11.63 -10.81
C SER A 144 -7.62 -11.82 -9.30
N GLY A 145 -8.44 -12.77 -8.92
CA GLY A 145 -8.69 -13.07 -7.52
C GLY A 145 -7.46 -13.62 -6.81
N VAL A 146 -7.39 -13.40 -5.50
CA VAL A 146 -6.25 -13.80 -4.67
C VAL A 146 -5.94 -15.29 -4.74
N GLN A 147 -6.96 -16.15 -4.93
CA GLN A 147 -6.80 -17.60 -5.07
C GLN A 147 -6.04 -17.98 -6.35
N THR A 148 -6.07 -17.15 -7.38
CA THR A 148 -5.33 -17.37 -8.64
C THR A 148 -3.98 -16.66 -8.64
N GLN A 149 -3.89 -15.47 -8.02
CA GLN A 149 -2.67 -14.66 -8.02
C GLN A 149 -1.65 -15.13 -6.98
N LEU A 150 -2.10 -15.57 -5.81
CA LEU A 150 -1.21 -15.96 -4.72
C LEU A 150 -0.24 -17.10 -5.11
N PRO A 151 -0.69 -18.21 -5.75
CA PRO A 151 0.22 -19.25 -6.23
C PRO A 151 1.24 -18.73 -7.24
N VAL A 152 0.88 -17.78 -8.10
CA VAL A 152 1.79 -17.16 -9.08
C VAL A 152 2.86 -16.34 -8.36
N VAL A 153 2.45 -15.46 -7.45
CA VAL A 153 3.36 -14.65 -6.64
C VAL A 153 4.35 -15.54 -5.90
N LEU A 154 3.89 -16.59 -5.25
CA LEU A 154 4.74 -17.52 -4.52
C LEU A 154 5.68 -18.33 -5.45
N SER A 155 5.22 -18.72 -6.63
CA SER A 155 6.04 -19.48 -7.58
C SER A 155 7.13 -18.64 -8.24
N GLU A 156 6.94 -17.33 -8.34
CA GLU A 156 7.89 -16.37 -8.91
C GLU A 156 8.80 -15.72 -7.83
N TYR A 157 8.60 -16.06 -6.55
CA TYR A 157 9.38 -15.51 -5.45
C TYR A 157 10.85 -15.89 -5.60
N ARG A 158 11.74 -14.91 -5.55
CA ARG A 158 13.18 -15.11 -5.77
C ARG A 158 13.93 -15.06 -4.46
N PHE A 159 14.82 -16.02 -4.25
CA PHE A 159 15.68 -16.09 -3.09
C PHE A 159 17.05 -15.49 -3.46
N TYR A 160 17.38 -14.34 -2.92
CA TYR A 160 18.68 -13.68 -3.08
C TYR A 160 19.60 -13.98 -1.90
N GLU A 161 19.01 -14.13 -0.70
CA GLU A 161 19.69 -14.43 0.54
C GLU A 161 18.87 -15.41 1.40
N LYS A 162 19.46 -15.86 2.52
CA LYS A 162 18.80 -16.87 3.37
C LYS A 162 17.52 -16.33 4.02
N GLU A 163 17.52 -15.07 4.37
CA GLU A 163 16.41 -14.34 4.99
C GLU A 163 15.16 -14.35 4.09
N ASP A 164 15.33 -14.36 2.77
CA ASP A 164 14.22 -14.50 1.81
C ASP A 164 13.51 -15.85 1.96
N ALA A 165 14.27 -16.92 2.24
CA ALA A 165 13.69 -18.24 2.44
C ALA A 165 12.90 -18.31 3.76
N ASP A 166 13.40 -17.69 4.82
CA ASP A 166 12.70 -17.62 6.11
C ASP A 166 11.40 -16.80 5.95
N THR A 167 11.46 -15.63 5.28
CA THR A 167 10.30 -14.79 4.96
C THR A 167 9.27 -15.54 4.10
N TYR A 168 9.71 -16.29 3.10
CA TYR A 168 8.84 -17.10 2.25
C TYR A 168 8.09 -18.17 3.05
N LEU A 169 8.78 -18.87 3.98
CA LEU A 169 8.14 -19.85 4.85
C LEU A 169 7.10 -19.22 5.79
N ASP A 170 7.37 -18.00 6.26
CA ASP A 170 6.41 -17.28 7.10
C ASP A 170 5.22 -16.78 6.28
N LEU A 171 5.41 -16.33 5.03
CA LEU A 171 4.34 -16.06 4.09
C LEU A 171 3.45 -17.31 3.87
N MET A 172 4.05 -18.47 3.63
CA MET A 172 3.30 -19.72 3.50
C MET A 172 2.47 -20.04 4.75
N ARG A 173 2.99 -19.77 5.95
CA ARG A 173 2.27 -19.97 7.23
C ARG A 173 1.13 -18.98 7.38
N SER A 174 1.29 -17.73 6.91
CA SER A 174 0.27 -16.68 7.01
C SER A 174 -0.89 -16.86 6.02
N THR A 175 -0.77 -17.76 5.03
CA THR A 175 -1.79 -17.98 3.99
C THR A 175 -3.17 -18.28 4.57
N GLY A 176 -3.25 -19.15 5.59
CA GLY A 176 -4.53 -19.48 6.23
C GLY A 176 -5.22 -18.26 6.85
N THR A 177 -4.47 -17.47 7.62
CA THR A 177 -4.99 -16.24 8.25
C THR A 177 -5.46 -15.24 7.21
N TYR A 178 -4.70 -15.06 6.12
CA TYR A 178 -5.10 -14.18 5.03
C TYR A 178 -6.41 -14.62 4.36
N PHE A 179 -6.60 -15.91 4.09
CA PHE A 179 -7.87 -16.40 3.56
C PHE A 179 -9.01 -16.33 4.56
N ASP A 180 -8.77 -16.41 5.86
CA ASP A 180 -9.79 -16.15 6.89
C ASP A 180 -10.30 -14.70 6.82
N GLU A 181 -9.41 -13.71 6.57
CA GLU A 181 -9.79 -12.31 6.33
C GLU A 181 -10.62 -12.17 5.04
N VAL A 182 -10.20 -12.80 3.94
CA VAL A 182 -10.96 -12.82 2.68
C VAL A 182 -12.36 -13.41 2.89
N ILE A 183 -12.47 -14.52 3.61
CA ILE A 183 -13.76 -15.14 3.94
C ILE A 183 -14.63 -14.21 4.79
N ALA A 184 -14.03 -13.50 5.75
CA ALA A 184 -14.74 -12.53 6.58
C ALA A 184 -15.29 -11.38 5.73
N PHE A 185 -14.50 -10.89 4.76
CA PHE A 185 -14.93 -9.86 3.80
C PHE A 185 -16.11 -10.36 2.94
N GLU A 186 -16.00 -11.55 2.34
CA GLU A 186 -17.06 -12.12 1.52
C GLU A 186 -18.37 -12.37 2.30
N ARG A 187 -18.26 -12.73 3.58
CA ARG A 187 -19.42 -12.82 4.47
C ARG A 187 -20.07 -11.46 4.68
N GLY A 188 -19.26 -10.42 4.95
CA GLY A 188 -19.74 -9.05 5.07
C GLY A 188 -20.44 -8.54 3.80
N LYS A 189 -19.90 -8.86 2.60
CA LYS A 189 -20.58 -8.61 1.32
C LYS A 189 -21.92 -9.31 1.23
N SER A 190 -21.98 -10.59 1.60
CA SER A 190 -23.21 -11.38 1.57
C SER A 190 -24.29 -10.80 2.49
N GLU A 191 -23.92 -10.35 3.69
CA GLU A 191 -24.84 -9.70 4.63
C GLU A 191 -25.42 -8.39 4.09
N LYS A 192 -24.63 -7.69 3.24
CA LYS A 192 -25.07 -6.46 2.53
C LYS A 192 -25.84 -6.74 1.24
N GLY A 193 -26.03 -8.00 0.85
CA GLY A 193 -26.68 -8.39 -0.41
C GLY A 193 -25.81 -8.15 -1.64
N LEU A 194 -24.48 -7.99 -1.48
CA LEU A 194 -23.51 -7.70 -2.54
C LEU A 194 -22.65 -8.92 -2.91
N PHE A 195 -23.07 -10.12 -2.49
CA PHE A 195 -22.33 -11.35 -2.79
C PHE A 195 -22.15 -11.55 -4.30
N MET A 196 -21.07 -12.24 -4.68
CA MET A 196 -20.75 -12.47 -6.10
C MET A 196 -21.92 -13.03 -6.90
N SER A 197 -22.02 -12.67 -8.16
CA SER A 197 -23.12 -13.10 -9.03
C SER A 197 -23.12 -14.63 -9.21
N ALA A 198 -24.30 -15.21 -9.48
CA ALA A 198 -24.43 -16.64 -9.78
C ALA A 198 -23.52 -17.08 -10.94
N PHE A 199 -23.21 -16.19 -11.87
CA PHE A 199 -22.26 -16.45 -12.97
C PHE A 199 -20.85 -16.76 -12.43
N LEU A 200 -20.36 -16.03 -11.45
CA LEU A 200 -19.06 -16.28 -10.85
C LEU A 200 -19.02 -17.59 -10.06
N LEU A 201 -20.12 -17.97 -9.40
CA LEU A 201 -20.22 -19.22 -8.64
C LEU A 201 -20.12 -20.50 -9.52
N PHE A 202 -20.44 -20.42 -10.80
CA PHE A 202 -20.35 -21.57 -11.71
C PHE A 202 -18.97 -21.78 -12.34
N TYR A 203 -18.03 -20.84 -12.17
CA TYR A 203 -16.67 -20.92 -12.73
C TYR A 203 -15.61 -21.21 -11.66
N PHE A 204 -16.01 -21.44 -10.42
CA PHE A 204 -15.21 -21.98 -9.33
C PHE A 204 -15.67 -23.40 -8.99
#